data_c498e106cbcbeadd5f10679930f0965d
#
_entry.id   c498e106cbcbeadd5f10679930f0965d
#
_cell.length_a   1.000
_cell.length_b   1.000
_cell.length_c   1.000
_cell.angle_alpha   90.00
_cell.angle_beta   90.00
_cell.angle_gamma   90.00
#
_symmetry.space_group_name_H-M   'P 1'
#
loop_
_entity.id
_entity.type
_entity.pdbx_description
1 polymer ?
#
loop_
_entity_poly.entity_id
_entity_poly.type
_entity_poly.pdbx_seq_one_letter_code
_entity_poly.pdbx_strand_id
1 'polypeptide(L)'
;MKLKNIKIEERMEHYNVNGLSIALFEEGQIRGTVNYGLLEVNSDRKVNDDSIFSACSISKFLTGIIAIKLLEEGHLDLDENVNERLVTWKVPENEYTKNKKVTLRNLLSHQSGIKDPEGSFLELNSDIGFPSMVELLEGKSHYCKVPIEVQFEPESEFHYSDAGYCILQQLIEDVTKKQFYQVVNEFIFEPLGMKNSQLNTTMSEVDRDNFSCGHNKNGELVDGKHPIYPYPAASGLWTTSLDLAELVLELMNAVKGKSKLGISESLAKEMITPQRGKSWTGLGVFLEGSEKELEITSLGWGVGFQCMMVAHPHLEKGAVIMTNAELGVHQLEGIIGEIYKSLLS
;
A
#
# COMPACT_ATOMS: atom_id res chain seq x y z
N MET A 1 -16.77 16.41 -4.58
CA MET A 1 -16.45 15.52 -5.72
C MET A 1 -17.69 14.67 -6.04
N LYS A 2 -18.04 14.47 -7.31
CA LYS A 2 -19.22 13.67 -7.69
C LYS A 2 -18.86 12.83 -8.91
N LEU A 3 -19.29 11.58 -8.93
CA LEU A 3 -19.22 10.73 -10.11
C LEU A 3 -20.13 11.32 -11.19
N LYS A 4 -19.55 11.83 -12.27
CA LYS A 4 -20.27 12.46 -13.35
C LYS A 4 -20.15 11.61 -14.62
N ASN A 5 -21.26 11.44 -15.33
CA ASN A 5 -21.29 10.85 -16.67
C ASN A 5 -20.74 9.41 -16.79
N ILE A 6 -20.65 8.65 -15.69
CA ILE A 6 -20.28 7.24 -15.71
C ILE A 6 -21.43 6.37 -15.21
N LYS A 7 -21.76 5.34 -15.96
CA LYS A 7 -22.73 4.31 -15.58
C LYS A 7 -21.97 3.11 -15.00
N ILE A 8 -21.70 3.19 -13.71
CA ILE A 8 -20.80 2.25 -13.02
C ILE A 8 -21.23 0.80 -13.23
N GLU A 9 -22.51 0.47 -13.08
CA GLU A 9 -23.00 -0.91 -13.22
C GLU A 9 -22.76 -1.47 -14.63
N GLU A 10 -23.00 -0.66 -15.69
CA GLU A 10 -22.70 -1.07 -17.07
C GLU A 10 -21.19 -1.28 -17.29
N ARG A 11 -20.34 -0.49 -16.60
CA ARG A 11 -18.87 -0.66 -16.69
C ARG A 11 -18.38 -1.84 -15.88
N MET A 12 -18.96 -2.12 -14.72
CA MET A 12 -18.70 -3.34 -13.95
C MET A 12 -19.01 -4.59 -14.76
N GLU A 13 -20.17 -4.61 -15.44
CA GLU A 13 -20.55 -5.72 -16.33
C GLU A 13 -19.54 -5.88 -17.48
N HIS A 14 -19.14 -4.77 -18.12
CA HIS A 14 -18.16 -4.76 -19.21
C HIS A 14 -16.78 -5.34 -18.82
N TYR A 15 -16.33 -5.06 -17.59
CA TYR A 15 -15.04 -5.49 -17.07
C TYR A 15 -15.11 -6.77 -16.22
N ASN A 16 -16.28 -7.39 -16.07
CA ASN A 16 -16.52 -8.53 -15.18
C ASN A 16 -16.14 -8.24 -13.71
N VAL A 17 -16.40 -7.05 -13.21
CA VAL A 17 -16.15 -6.66 -11.82
C VAL A 17 -17.36 -7.02 -10.96
N ASN A 18 -17.18 -7.92 -10.00
CA ASN A 18 -18.27 -8.38 -9.15
C ASN A 18 -18.59 -7.40 -8.02
N GLY A 19 -17.60 -6.73 -7.45
CA GLY A 19 -17.77 -5.81 -6.33
C GLY A 19 -16.86 -4.58 -6.44
N LEU A 20 -17.40 -3.43 -6.06
CA LEU A 20 -16.74 -2.13 -6.11
C LEU A 20 -17.14 -1.29 -4.91
N SER A 21 -16.17 -0.67 -4.25
CA SER A 21 -16.40 0.32 -3.19
C SER A 21 -15.57 1.58 -3.47
N ILE A 22 -16.19 2.75 -3.36
CA ILE A 22 -15.58 4.05 -3.58
C ILE A 22 -15.85 4.92 -2.37
N ALA A 23 -14.80 5.48 -1.75
CA ALA A 23 -14.92 6.56 -0.77
C ALA A 23 -14.46 7.87 -1.40
N LEU A 24 -15.25 8.92 -1.22
CA LEU A 24 -14.97 10.27 -1.70
C LEU A 24 -14.73 11.20 -0.52
N PHE A 25 -13.69 12.02 -0.59
CA PHE A 25 -13.40 13.02 0.43
C PHE A 25 -13.11 14.37 -0.20
N GLU A 26 -13.52 15.43 0.51
CA GLU A 26 -13.37 16.81 0.10
C GLU A 26 -13.37 17.73 1.33
N GLU A 27 -12.56 18.81 1.30
CA GLU A 27 -12.42 19.75 2.40
C GLU A 27 -12.03 19.11 3.73
N GLY A 28 -11.15 18.09 3.66
CA GLY A 28 -10.66 17.37 4.83
C GLY A 28 -11.67 16.43 5.50
N GLN A 29 -12.75 16.06 4.82
CA GLN A 29 -13.81 15.19 5.33
C GLN A 29 -14.24 14.16 4.30
N ILE A 30 -14.59 12.96 4.76
CA ILE A 30 -15.26 11.97 3.92
C ILE A 30 -16.67 12.49 3.60
N ARG A 31 -17.02 12.56 2.32
CA ARG A 31 -18.31 13.04 1.83
C ARG A 31 -19.33 11.93 1.61
N GLY A 32 -18.86 10.70 1.54
CA GLY A 32 -19.68 9.51 1.38
C GLY A 32 -18.97 8.39 0.66
N THR A 33 -19.66 7.26 0.61
CA THR A 33 -19.27 6.07 -0.11
C THR A 33 -20.27 5.73 -1.17
N VAL A 34 -19.83 4.99 -2.17
CA VAL A 34 -20.68 4.38 -3.18
C VAL A 34 -20.26 2.94 -3.37
N ASN A 35 -21.18 2.00 -3.13
CA ASN A 35 -20.94 0.58 -3.11
C ASN A 35 -21.81 -0.13 -4.16
N TYR A 36 -21.20 -1.03 -4.94
CA TYR A 36 -21.89 -1.77 -6.00
C TYR A 36 -21.51 -3.25 -5.97
N GLY A 37 -22.44 -4.09 -6.38
CA GLY A 37 -22.22 -5.50 -6.63
C GLY A 37 -22.09 -6.35 -5.38
N LEU A 38 -21.31 -7.44 -5.50
CA LEU A 38 -21.25 -8.53 -4.54
C LEU A 38 -19.84 -8.77 -4.03
N LEU A 39 -19.73 -9.23 -2.79
CA LEU A 39 -18.46 -9.67 -2.19
C LEU A 39 -17.94 -10.96 -2.83
N GLU A 40 -18.85 -11.78 -3.33
CA GLU A 40 -18.56 -13.05 -3.98
C GLU A 40 -19.55 -13.32 -5.09
N VAL A 41 -19.07 -13.74 -6.25
CA VAL A 41 -19.91 -14.12 -7.39
C VAL A 41 -20.91 -15.23 -7.00
N ASN A 42 -22.15 -15.14 -7.51
CA ASN A 42 -23.22 -16.09 -7.21
C ASN A 42 -23.64 -16.17 -5.72
N SER A 43 -23.31 -15.17 -4.92
CA SER A 43 -23.82 -15.03 -3.55
C SER A 43 -24.86 -13.91 -3.46
N ASP A 44 -25.47 -13.74 -2.28
CA ASP A 44 -26.34 -12.62 -1.94
C ASP A 44 -25.62 -11.56 -1.08
N ARG A 45 -24.33 -11.74 -0.81
CA ARG A 45 -23.50 -10.84 0.01
C ARG A 45 -23.15 -9.56 -0.77
N LYS A 46 -23.86 -8.48 -0.48
CA LYS A 46 -23.66 -7.19 -1.16
C LYS A 46 -22.47 -6.42 -0.59
N VAL A 47 -21.77 -5.70 -1.45
CA VAL A 47 -20.78 -4.70 -1.02
C VAL A 47 -21.47 -3.58 -0.26
N ASN A 48 -20.90 -3.18 0.88
CA ASN A 48 -21.36 -2.11 1.75
C ASN A 48 -20.15 -1.37 2.38
N ASP A 49 -20.40 -0.42 3.27
CA ASP A 49 -19.35 0.41 3.88
C ASP A 49 -18.37 -0.37 4.77
N ASP A 50 -18.79 -1.54 5.29
CA ASP A 50 -17.97 -2.43 6.11
C ASP A 50 -17.26 -3.51 5.28
N SER A 51 -17.40 -3.49 3.97
CA SER A 51 -16.80 -4.48 3.07
C SER A 51 -15.29 -4.31 3.00
N ILE A 52 -14.56 -5.39 3.29
CA ILE A 52 -13.11 -5.43 3.40
C ILE A 52 -12.51 -6.02 2.12
N PHE A 53 -11.60 -5.27 1.51
CA PHE A 53 -10.88 -5.64 0.30
C PHE A 53 -9.38 -5.74 0.57
N SER A 54 -8.66 -6.53 -0.22
CA SER A 54 -7.20 -6.44 -0.23
C SER A 54 -6.77 -5.12 -0.87
N ALA A 55 -6.01 -4.33 -0.13
CA ALA A 55 -5.41 -3.09 -0.62
C ALA A 55 -4.12 -3.33 -1.39
N CYS A 56 -3.64 -4.59 -1.41
CA CYS A 56 -2.42 -4.98 -2.11
C CYS A 56 -1.26 -4.01 -1.82
N SER A 57 -0.59 -3.52 -2.83
CA SER A 57 0.57 -2.62 -2.71
C SER A 57 0.27 -1.24 -2.09
N ILE A 58 -0.99 -0.84 -1.87
CA ILE A 58 -1.28 0.34 -1.04
C ILE A 58 -0.81 0.13 0.42
N SER A 59 -0.53 -1.10 0.82
CA SER A 59 0.20 -1.40 2.08
C SER A 59 1.52 -0.63 2.20
N LYS A 60 2.16 -0.30 1.09
CA LYS A 60 3.40 0.49 1.07
C LYS A 60 3.18 1.94 1.51
N PHE A 61 2.04 2.51 1.17
CA PHE A 61 1.65 3.83 1.68
C PHE A 61 1.48 3.81 3.21
N LEU A 62 0.78 2.81 3.75
CA LEU A 62 0.65 2.59 5.19
C LEU A 62 2.03 2.49 5.87
N THR A 63 2.92 1.68 5.30
CA THR A 63 4.29 1.49 5.80
C THR A 63 5.08 2.80 5.75
N GLY A 64 4.88 3.60 4.70
CA GLY A 64 5.46 4.94 4.58
C GLY A 64 5.04 5.87 5.72
N ILE A 65 3.75 5.92 6.05
CA ILE A 65 3.24 6.72 7.18
C ILE A 65 3.86 6.26 8.51
N ILE A 66 3.98 4.95 8.74
CA ILE A 66 4.64 4.42 9.94
C ILE A 66 6.11 4.84 10.00
N ALA A 67 6.83 4.73 8.89
CA ALA A 67 8.24 5.14 8.83
C ALA A 67 8.40 6.64 9.14
N ILE A 68 7.54 7.50 8.58
CA ILE A 68 7.53 8.95 8.86
C ILE A 68 7.18 9.22 10.34
N LYS A 69 6.25 8.48 10.93
CA LYS A 69 5.93 8.62 12.35
C LYS A 69 7.12 8.22 13.25
N LEU A 70 7.81 7.13 12.94
CA LEU A 70 9.02 6.72 13.65
C LEU A 70 10.17 7.72 13.48
N LEU A 71 10.23 8.40 12.36
CA LEU A 71 11.15 9.50 12.10
C LEU A 71 10.84 10.70 12.99
N GLU A 72 9.56 11.10 13.12
CA GLU A 72 9.11 12.17 14.02
C GLU A 72 9.48 11.87 15.49
N GLU A 73 9.38 10.61 15.89
CA GLU A 73 9.74 10.14 17.24
C GLU A 73 11.25 9.98 17.46
N GLY A 74 12.07 10.22 16.43
CA GLY A 74 13.54 10.12 16.50
C GLY A 74 14.09 8.68 16.53
N HIS A 75 13.28 7.69 16.19
CA HIS A 75 13.70 6.30 16.09
C HIS A 75 14.44 5.99 14.80
N LEU A 76 14.17 6.73 13.74
CA LEU A 76 14.75 6.58 12.40
C LEU A 76 15.32 7.91 11.90
N ASP A 77 16.14 7.83 10.86
CA ASP A 77 16.64 8.97 10.08
C ASP A 77 16.49 8.64 8.59
N LEU A 78 16.10 9.62 7.76
CA LEU A 78 15.87 9.42 6.34
C LEU A 78 17.13 9.07 5.56
N ASP A 79 18.25 9.64 5.94
CA ASP A 79 19.51 9.62 5.17
C ASP A 79 20.64 8.84 5.87
N GLU A 80 20.37 8.29 7.08
CA GLU A 80 21.28 7.36 7.76
C GLU A 80 21.33 6.01 7.03
N ASN A 81 22.49 5.35 7.07
CA ASN A 81 22.62 3.96 6.63
C ASN A 81 21.67 3.07 7.45
N VAL A 82 20.71 2.40 6.81
CA VAL A 82 19.75 1.54 7.53
C VAL A 82 20.40 0.45 8.37
N ASN A 83 21.62 0.05 8.01
CA ASN A 83 22.41 -0.92 8.78
C ASN A 83 22.81 -0.43 10.18
N GLU A 84 22.75 0.87 10.46
CA GLU A 84 22.98 1.39 11.81
C GLU A 84 21.81 1.04 12.75
N ARG A 85 20.60 0.90 12.21
CA ARG A 85 19.37 0.57 12.97
C ARG A 85 18.92 -0.87 12.85
N LEU A 86 19.16 -1.53 11.71
CA LEU A 86 18.89 -2.95 11.55
C LEU A 86 19.74 -3.75 12.56
N VAL A 87 19.14 -4.73 13.22
CA VAL A 87 19.79 -5.57 14.25
C VAL A 87 19.76 -7.04 13.85
N THR A 88 18.58 -7.54 13.51
CA THR A 88 18.36 -8.98 13.27
C THR A 88 18.92 -9.45 11.94
N TRP A 89 18.95 -8.56 10.96
CA TRP A 89 19.49 -8.76 9.63
C TRP A 89 20.17 -7.46 9.16
N LYS A 90 21.09 -7.57 8.21
CA LYS A 90 21.78 -6.41 7.63
C LYS A 90 21.71 -6.47 6.12
N VAL A 91 21.54 -5.33 5.47
CA VAL A 91 21.74 -5.22 4.02
C VAL A 91 23.18 -5.60 3.70
N PRO A 92 23.41 -6.63 2.85
CA PRO A 92 24.77 -7.03 2.49
C PRO A 92 25.55 -5.90 1.82
N GLU A 93 26.77 -5.66 2.27
CA GLU A 93 27.66 -4.70 1.63
C GLU A 93 28.37 -5.34 0.43
N ASN A 94 28.41 -4.62 -0.68
CA ASN A 94 29.08 -5.03 -1.91
C ASN A 94 29.66 -3.82 -2.67
N GLU A 95 30.07 -4.00 -3.90
CA GLU A 95 30.67 -2.94 -4.74
C GLU A 95 29.71 -1.74 -4.94
N TYR A 96 28.40 -1.96 -5.00
CA TYR A 96 27.40 -0.91 -5.20
C TYR A 96 27.13 -0.07 -3.94
N THR A 97 27.36 -0.64 -2.75
CA THR A 97 27.15 0.06 -1.47
C THR A 97 28.44 0.70 -0.94
N LYS A 98 29.53 0.62 -1.68
CA LYS A 98 30.83 1.15 -1.25
C LYS A 98 30.81 2.68 -1.05
N ASN A 99 30.24 3.40 -1.99
CA ASN A 99 30.21 4.86 -1.98
C ASN A 99 28.90 5.42 -1.42
N LYS A 100 27.78 4.75 -1.68
CA LYS A 100 26.45 5.12 -1.19
C LYS A 100 25.83 3.97 -0.44
N LYS A 101 25.36 4.24 0.76
CA LYS A 101 24.68 3.24 1.59
C LYS A 101 23.17 3.26 1.31
N VAL A 102 22.50 2.15 1.59
CA VAL A 102 21.04 2.10 1.56
C VAL A 102 20.47 2.89 2.74
N THR A 103 19.58 3.80 2.46
CA THR A 103 18.92 4.67 3.44
C THR A 103 17.43 4.40 3.49
N LEU A 104 16.76 4.86 4.55
CA LEU A 104 15.30 4.82 4.67
C LEU A 104 14.63 5.52 3.47
N ARG A 105 15.15 6.68 3.07
CA ARG A 105 14.72 7.43 1.89
C ARG A 105 14.77 6.59 0.63
N ASN A 106 15.87 5.89 0.41
CA ASN A 106 16.04 5.05 -0.78
C ASN A 106 15.05 3.89 -0.82
N LEU A 107 14.79 3.24 0.31
CA LEU A 107 13.82 2.14 0.41
C LEU A 107 12.39 2.65 0.14
N LEU A 108 11.97 3.72 0.81
CA LEU A 108 10.63 4.30 0.65
C LEU A 108 10.36 4.82 -0.77
N SER A 109 11.39 5.29 -1.48
CA SER A 109 11.27 5.84 -2.84
C SER A 109 11.64 4.86 -3.94
N HIS A 110 11.88 3.57 -3.62
CA HIS A 110 12.30 2.54 -4.58
C HIS A 110 13.58 2.86 -5.35
N GLN A 111 14.53 3.51 -4.67
CA GLN A 111 15.83 3.91 -5.24
C GLN A 111 17.02 3.31 -4.46
N SER A 112 16.78 2.21 -3.75
CA SER A 112 17.79 1.54 -2.91
C SER A 112 18.82 0.71 -3.69
N GLY A 113 18.64 0.57 -5.00
CA GLY A 113 19.44 -0.35 -5.83
C GLY A 113 19.06 -1.82 -5.66
N ILE A 114 17.96 -2.11 -4.97
CA ILE A 114 17.42 -3.47 -4.79
C ILE A 114 16.35 -3.72 -5.84
N LYS A 115 16.47 -4.86 -6.51
CA LYS A 115 15.47 -5.38 -7.45
C LYS A 115 14.97 -6.73 -6.96
N ASP A 116 13.67 -6.95 -7.07
CA ASP A 116 13.05 -8.20 -6.66
C ASP A 116 13.56 -9.36 -7.54
N PRO A 117 13.96 -10.50 -6.95
CA PRO A 117 14.27 -11.69 -7.71
C PRO A 117 13.06 -12.19 -8.50
N GLU A 118 13.30 -12.68 -9.71
CA GLU A 118 12.25 -13.23 -10.56
C GLU A 118 11.53 -14.40 -9.87
N GLY A 119 10.20 -14.42 -9.93
CA GLY A 119 9.36 -15.46 -9.32
C GLY A 119 9.33 -15.41 -7.78
N SER A 120 9.73 -14.30 -7.16
CA SER A 120 9.60 -14.07 -5.73
C SER A 120 8.30 -13.32 -5.37
N PHE A 121 8.01 -13.23 -4.07
CA PHE A 121 6.89 -12.45 -3.51
C PHE A 121 5.51 -12.88 -4.03
N LEU A 122 5.30 -14.20 -4.10
CA LEU A 122 4.01 -14.79 -4.45
C LEU A 122 3.08 -14.87 -3.24
N GLU A 123 1.82 -15.26 -3.48
CA GLU A 123 0.81 -15.48 -2.44
C GLU A 123 1.23 -16.58 -1.46
N LEU A 124 0.68 -16.51 -0.26
CA LEU A 124 0.86 -17.51 0.78
C LEU A 124 0.35 -18.88 0.32
N ASN A 125 1.22 -19.85 0.36
CA ASN A 125 0.84 -21.26 0.28
C ASN A 125 0.56 -21.77 1.71
N SER A 126 -0.69 -22.16 1.99
CA SER A 126 -1.13 -22.63 3.30
C SER A 126 -0.38 -23.86 3.80
N ASP A 127 0.10 -24.72 2.89
CA ASP A 127 0.84 -25.94 3.23
C ASP A 127 2.28 -25.64 3.70
N ILE A 128 2.80 -24.47 3.34
CA ILE A 128 4.17 -24.04 3.67
C ILE A 128 4.19 -23.09 4.87
N GLY A 129 3.15 -22.24 4.98
CA GLY A 129 3.03 -21.27 6.06
C GLY A 129 3.83 -19.99 5.86
N PHE A 130 3.90 -19.15 6.90
CA PHE A 130 4.54 -17.86 6.89
C PHE A 130 6.06 -17.97 7.13
N PRO A 131 6.90 -17.33 6.30
CA PRO A 131 8.33 -17.21 6.59
C PRO A 131 8.57 -16.16 7.67
N SER A 132 9.69 -16.24 8.36
CA SER A 132 10.23 -15.07 9.05
C SER A 132 10.76 -14.06 8.02
N MET A 133 10.80 -12.79 8.38
CA MET A 133 11.33 -11.76 7.48
C MET A 133 12.80 -12.01 7.15
N VAL A 134 13.58 -12.50 8.12
CA VAL A 134 15.00 -12.89 7.91
C VAL A 134 15.15 -14.02 6.90
N GLU A 135 14.36 -15.10 7.01
CA GLU A 135 14.40 -16.20 6.03
C GLU A 135 14.05 -15.71 4.62
N LEU A 136 13.11 -14.78 4.50
CA LEU A 136 12.74 -14.19 3.23
C LEU A 136 13.89 -13.35 2.64
N LEU A 137 14.51 -12.47 3.43
CA LEU A 137 15.60 -11.61 3.02
C LEU A 137 16.90 -12.39 2.73
N GLU A 138 17.13 -13.50 3.42
CA GLU A 138 18.25 -14.40 3.16
C GLU A 138 18.05 -15.37 1.97
N GLY A 139 16.89 -15.31 1.30
CA GLY A 139 16.57 -16.21 0.19
C GLY A 139 16.36 -17.68 0.62
N LYS A 140 15.99 -17.90 1.87
CA LYS A 140 15.78 -19.22 2.47
C LYS A 140 14.31 -19.61 2.58
N SER A 141 13.40 -18.83 2.00
CA SER A 141 11.97 -19.08 2.03
C SER A 141 11.47 -19.61 0.69
N HIS A 142 10.27 -20.23 0.71
CA HIS A 142 9.59 -20.60 -0.53
C HIS A 142 9.25 -19.37 -1.39
N TYR A 143 9.01 -18.23 -0.76
CA TYR A 143 8.56 -16.98 -1.39
C TYR A 143 9.70 -16.12 -1.92
N CYS A 144 10.92 -16.39 -1.52
CA CYS A 144 12.13 -15.79 -2.08
C CYS A 144 13.29 -16.79 -1.89
N LYS A 145 13.84 -17.29 -2.99
CA LYS A 145 14.88 -18.34 -3.01
C LYS A 145 16.29 -17.81 -3.29
N VAL A 146 16.38 -16.48 -3.46
CA VAL A 146 17.64 -15.78 -3.74
C VAL A 146 17.84 -14.73 -2.65
N PRO A 147 19.02 -14.63 -2.03
CA PRO A 147 19.29 -13.58 -1.06
C PRO A 147 19.04 -12.19 -1.64
N ILE A 148 18.48 -11.30 -0.83
CA ILE A 148 18.26 -9.91 -1.23
C ILE A 148 19.58 -9.15 -1.12
N GLU A 149 20.01 -8.59 -2.23
CA GLU A 149 21.25 -7.84 -2.38
C GLU A 149 21.04 -6.55 -3.16
N VAL A 150 21.92 -5.59 -2.95
CA VAL A 150 21.96 -4.35 -3.74
C VAL A 150 22.61 -4.69 -5.10
N GLN A 151 21.91 -4.44 -6.19
CA GLN A 151 22.32 -4.78 -7.56
C GLN A 151 22.73 -3.55 -8.37
N PHE A 152 22.44 -2.35 -7.88
CA PHE A 152 22.76 -1.06 -8.49
C PHE A 152 23.19 -0.08 -7.40
N GLU A 153 23.98 0.92 -7.74
CA GLU A 153 24.30 1.98 -6.78
C GLU A 153 23.01 2.67 -6.30
N PRO A 154 22.78 2.82 -4.98
CA PRO A 154 21.63 3.53 -4.48
C PRO A 154 21.48 4.92 -5.13
N GLU A 155 20.26 5.34 -5.43
CA GLU A 155 19.88 6.57 -6.13
C GLU A 155 20.17 6.60 -7.64
N SER A 156 20.84 5.61 -8.23
CA SER A 156 21.12 5.59 -9.67
C SER A 156 19.89 5.31 -10.50
N GLU A 157 19.06 4.38 -10.06
CA GLU A 157 17.88 3.90 -10.79
C GLU A 157 16.68 3.75 -9.87
N PHE A 158 15.49 3.72 -10.48
CA PHE A 158 14.26 3.35 -9.80
C PHE A 158 13.94 1.88 -10.11
N HIS A 159 13.78 1.09 -9.07
CA HIS A 159 13.27 -0.29 -9.17
C HIS A 159 12.20 -0.49 -8.11
N TYR A 160 10.94 -0.60 -8.56
CA TYR A 160 9.85 -0.98 -7.66
C TYR A 160 10.19 -2.30 -6.99
N SER A 161 10.15 -2.36 -5.66
CA SER A 161 10.68 -3.50 -4.93
C SER A 161 9.84 -3.83 -3.69
N ASP A 162 9.29 -5.04 -3.63
CA ASP A 162 8.68 -5.62 -2.44
C ASP A 162 9.77 -5.99 -1.41
N ALA A 163 10.93 -6.43 -1.88
CA ALA A 163 12.09 -6.69 -1.03
C ALA A 163 12.51 -5.46 -0.21
N GLY A 164 12.49 -4.27 -0.82
CA GLY A 164 12.76 -3.01 -0.12
C GLY A 164 11.80 -2.79 1.05
N TYR A 165 10.53 -3.12 0.88
CA TYR A 165 9.52 -3.00 1.94
C TYR A 165 9.59 -4.14 2.97
N CYS A 166 10.11 -5.31 2.60
CA CYS A 166 10.48 -6.34 3.57
C CYS A 166 11.63 -5.89 4.48
N ILE A 167 12.62 -5.17 3.93
CA ILE A 167 13.68 -4.55 4.73
C ILE A 167 13.11 -3.47 5.66
N LEU A 168 12.16 -2.65 5.18
CA LEU A 168 11.46 -1.67 6.01
C LEU A 168 10.68 -2.34 7.15
N GLN A 169 10.00 -3.46 6.88
CA GLN A 169 9.35 -4.24 7.93
C GLN A 169 10.35 -4.68 9.00
N GLN A 170 11.45 -5.29 8.60
CA GLN A 170 12.48 -5.74 9.54
C GLN A 170 13.08 -4.56 10.32
N LEU A 171 13.31 -3.43 9.66
CA LEU A 171 13.81 -2.20 10.31
C LEU A 171 12.82 -1.68 11.36
N ILE A 172 11.53 -1.62 11.03
CA ILE A 172 10.47 -1.19 11.93
C ILE A 172 10.39 -2.12 13.14
N GLU A 173 10.42 -3.44 12.93
CA GLU A 173 10.41 -4.43 14.01
C GLU A 173 11.67 -4.32 14.89
N ASP A 174 12.83 -4.10 14.29
CA ASP A 174 14.09 -3.95 15.03
C ASP A 174 14.14 -2.70 15.90
N VAL A 175 13.63 -1.54 15.43
CA VAL A 175 13.67 -0.30 16.21
C VAL A 175 12.56 -0.22 17.25
N THR A 176 11.38 -0.79 16.97
CA THR A 176 10.24 -0.77 17.90
C THR A 176 10.24 -1.93 18.90
N LYS A 177 10.98 -3.01 18.60
CA LYS A 177 10.93 -4.29 19.34
C LYS A 177 9.53 -4.92 19.39
N LYS A 178 8.70 -4.63 18.39
CA LYS A 178 7.34 -5.13 18.24
C LYS A 178 7.19 -5.80 16.87
N GLN A 179 6.29 -6.76 16.78
CA GLN A 179 5.90 -7.32 15.49
C GLN A 179 5.19 -6.25 14.66
N PHE A 180 5.37 -6.28 13.35
CA PHE A 180 4.86 -5.26 12.44
C PHE A 180 3.36 -5.01 12.60
N TYR A 181 2.54 -6.07 12.76
CA TYR A 181 1.10 -5.92 12.97
C TYR A 181 0.74 -5.15 14.25
N GLN A 182 1.55 -5.30 15.33
CA GLN A 182 1.35 -4.55 16.57
C GLN A 182 1.64 -3.07 16.37
N VAL A 183 2.71 -2.75 15.63
CA VAL A 183 3.05 -1.37 15.28
C VAL A 183 1.94 -0.73 14.45
N VAL A 184 1.43 -1.44 13.44
CA VAL A 184 0.33 -0.95 12.60
C VAL A 184 -0.93 -0.67 13.43
N ASN A 185 -1.33 -1.57 14.30
CA ASN A 185 -2.50 -1.39 15.16
C ASN A 185 -2.33 -0.16 16.07
N GLU A 186 -1.22 -0.09 16.80
CA GLU A 186 -0.97 0.96 17.78
C GLU A 186 -0.75 2.34 17.15
N PHE A 187 -0.04 2.41 16.01
CA PHE A 187 0.36 3.67 15.42
C PHE A 187 -0.64 4.21 14.41
N ILE A 188 -1.45 3.35 13.81
CA ILE A 188 -2.34 3.72 12.70
C ILE A 188 -3.79 3.36 12.98
N PHE A 189 -4.12 2.07 13.14
CA PHE A 189 -5.52 1.65 13.15
C PHE A 189 -6.29 2.21 14.35
N GLU A 190 -5.75 2.08 15.56
CA GLU A 190 -6.38 2.60 16.78
C GLU A 190 -6.50 4.14 16.78
N PRO A 191 -5.42 4.92 16.51
CA PRO A 191 -5.51 6.38 16.52
C PRO A 191 -6.41 6.98 15.44
N LEU A 192 -6.50 6.35 14.27
CA LEU A 192 -7.35 6.80 13.18
C LEU A 192 -8.77 6.21 13.23
N GLY A 193 -9.01 5.23 14.11
CA GLY A 193 -10.30 4.54 14.22
C GLY A 193 -10.61 3.62 13.05
N MET A 194 -9.60 3.06 12.39
CA MET A 194 -9.70 2.13 11.26
C MET A 194 -10.10 0.73 11.73
N LYS A 195 -11.35 0.58 12.15
CA LYS A 195 -11.85 -0.62 12.85
C LYS A 195 -12.03 -1.84 11.94
N ASN A 196 -12.19 -1.61 10.65
CA ASN A 196 -12.38 -2.64 9.62
C ASN A 196 -11.11 -2.89 8.83
N SER A 197 -9.94 -2.56 9.42
CA SER A 197 -8.62 -2.75 8.81
C SER A 197 -7.80 -3.75 9.59
N GLN A 198 -7.08 -4.61 8.87
CA GLN A 198 -6.16 -5.57 9.48
C GLN A 198 -5.04 -5.95 8.52
N LEU A 199 -3.97 -6.50 9.09
CA LEU A 199 -2.96 -7.23 8.35
C LEU A 199 -3.27 -8.72 8.44
N ASN A 200 -3.49 -9.39 7.32
CA ASN A 200 -3.71 -10.83 7.32
C ASN A 200 -2.40 -11.56 7.62
N THR A 201 -2.18 -11.87 8.89
CA THR A 201 -1.04 -12.65 9.38
C THR A 201 -1.39 -14.09 9.72
N THR A 202 -2.71 -14.40 9.85
CA THR A 202 -3.18 -15.78 10.11
C THR A 202 -4.49 -16.04 9.38
N MET A 203 -4.67 -17.25 8.85
CA MET A 203 -5.87 -17.65 8.12
C MET A 203 -7.07 -18.01 9.02
N SER A 204 -6.88 -18.15 10.34
CA SER A 204 -7.83 -18.82 11.24
C SER A 204 -8.77 -17.89 12.02
N GLU A 205 -8.50 -16.59 12.10
CA GLU A 205 -9.18 -15.69 13.03
C GLU A 205 -10.09 -14.65 12.37
N VAL A 206 -10.34 -14.79 11.07
CA VAL A 206 -11.09 -13.80 10.33
C VAL A 206 -12.57 -14.16 10.35
N ASP A 207 -13.38 -13.31 10.96
CA ASP A 207 -14.81 -13.22 10.66
C ASP A 207 -14.94 -12.75 9.20
N ARG A 208 -15.11 -13.71 8.28
CA ARG A 208 -15.03 -13.48 6.82
C ARG A 208 -16.33 -12.95 6.22
N ASP A 209 -17.35 -12.68 7.02
CA ASP A 209 -18.65 -12.28 6.49
C ASP A 209 -18.58 -10.98 5.67
N ASN A 210 -17.72 -10.05 6.07
CA ASN A 210 -17.49 -8.78 5.36
C ASN A 210 -16.30 -8.80 4.39
N PHE A 211 -15.55 -9.91 4.31
CA PHE A 211 -14.42 -10.00 3.39
C PHE A 211 -14.86 -10.27 1.96
N SER A 212 -14.35 -9.47 1.06
CA SER A 212 -14.55 -9.66 -0.36
C SER A 212 -13.67 -10.79 -0.88
N CYS A 213 -14.24 -11.68 -1.69
CA CYS A 213 -13.49 -12.71 -2.40
C CYS A 213 -12.85 -12.11 -3.66
N GLY A 214 -11.64 -12.55 -3.99
CA GLY A 214 -10.97 -12.14 -5.21
C GLY A 214 -11.52 -12.83 -6.45
N HIS A 215 -11.56 -12.10 -7.58
CA HIS A 215 -12.02 -12.62 -8.87
C HIS A 215 -10.99 -12.32 -9.96
N ASN A 216 -10.87 -13.25 -10.90
CA ASN A 216 -10.03 -13.07 -12.08
C ASN A 216 -10.72 -12.19 -13.14
N LYS A 217 -10.04 -11.91 -14.26
CA LYS A 217 -10.55 -11.09 -15.37
C LYS A 217 -11.84 -11.59 -16.03
N ASN A 218 -12.21 -12.84 -15.79
CA ASN A 218 -13.47 -13.42 -16.29
C ASN A 218 -14.62 -13.30 -15.27
N GLY A 219 -14.37 -12.70 -14.09
CA GLY A 219 -15.33 -12.63 -12.99
C GLY A 219 -15.47 -13.92 -12.18
N GLU A 220 -14.55 -14.87 -12.35
CA GLU A 220 -14.53 -16.15 -11.63
C GLU A 220 -13.70 -16.02 -10.35
N LEU A 221 -14.08 -16.77 -9.31
CA LEU A 221 -13.31 -16.79 -8.05
C LEU A 221 -11.86 -17.25 -8.30
N VAL A 222 -10.93 -16.57 -7.64
CA VAL A 222 -9.55 -17.04 -7.56
C VAL A 222 -9.41 -18.16 -6.55
N ASP A 223 -8.37 -18.98 -6.69
CA ASP A 223 -8.06 -20.04 -5.74
C ASP A 223 -7.86 -19.48 -4.33
N GLY A 224 -8.42 -20.16 -3.34
CA GLY A 224 -8.36 -19.72 -1.94
C GLY A 224 -9.23 -18.51 -1.59
N LYS A 225 -9.89 -17.86 -2.55
CA LYS A 225 -10.80 -16.70 -2.43
C LYS A 225 -10.18 -15.42 -1.82
N HIS A 226 -9.32 -15.56 -0.81
CA HIS A 226 -8.71 -14.45 -0.06
C HIS A 226 -7.17 -14.59 -0.11
N PRO A 227 -6.51 -14.13 -1.17
CA PRO A 227 -5.06 -14.23 -1.31
C PRO A 227 -4.37 -13.44 -0.20
N ILE A 228 -3.41 -14.08 0.45
CA ILE A 228 -2.60 -13.50 1.51
C ILE A 228 -1.17 -13.37 0.99
N TYR A 229 -0.52 -12.27 1.33
CA TYR A 229 0.89 -12.05 1.03
C TYR A 229 1.70 -12.08 2.33
N PRO A 230 2.67 -12.99 2.50
CA PRO A 230 3.40 -13.16 3.77
C PRO A 230 4.48 -12.09 4.02
N TYR A 231 4.30 -10.90 3.46
CA TYR A 231 5.15 -9.72 3.60
C TYR A 231 4.27 -8.46 3.75
N PRO A 232 3.64 -8.30 4.92
CA PRO A 232 2.56 -7.35 5.14
C PRO A 232 2.92 -5.88 4.93
N ALA A 233 4.18 -5.49 5.14
CA ALA A 233 4.62 -4.12 4.85
C ALA A 233 4.53 -3.75 3.36
N ALA A 234 4.67 -4.74 2.47
CA ALA A 234 4.57 -4.54 1.02
C ALA A 234 3.15 -4.73 0.49
N SER A 235 2.38 -5.74 0.99
CA SER A 235 1.12 -6.16 0.35
C SER A 235 0.09 -6.81 1.29
N GLY A 236 0.15 -6.57 2.61
CA GLY A 236 -0.68 -7.30 3.58
C GLY A 236 -1.93 -6.59 4.10
N LEU A 237 -2.18 -5.34 3.71
CA LEU A 237 -3.33 -4.57 4.19
C LEU A 237 -4.65 -5.07 3.59
N TRP A 238 -5.59 -5.41 4.47
CA TRP A 238 -7.00 -5.60 4.16
C TRP A 238 -7.79 -4.50 4.87
N THR A 239 -8.66 -3.81 4.14
CA THR A 239 -9.30 -2.60 4.64
C THR A 239 -10.58 -2.28 3.88
N THR A 240 -11.38 -1.37 4.38
CA THR A 240 -12.50 -0.76 3.67
C THR A 240 -12.05 0.48 2.91
N SER A 241 -12.84 0.92 1.93
CA SER A 241 -12.58 2.19 1.24
C SER A 241 -12.65 3.39 2.21
N LEU A 242 -13.50 3.32 3.25
CA LEU A 242 -13.62 4.33 4.31
C LEU A 242 -12.36 4.41 5.17
N ASP A 243 -11.91 3.29 5.73
CA ASP A 243 -10.73 3.27 6.59
C ASP A 243 -9.49 3.73 5.81
N LEU A 244 -9.34 3.30 4.56
CA LEU A 244 -8.25 3.77 3.72
C LEU A 244 -8.35 5.27 3.42
N ALA A 245 -9.56 5.82 3.24
CA ALA A 245 -9.76 7.25 3.07
C ALA A 245 -9.36 8.05 4.34
N GLU A 246 -9.59 7.52 5.55
CA GLU A 246 -9.10 8.14 6.79
C GLU A 246 -7.57 8.22 6.82
N LEU A 247 -6.87 7.17 6.36
CA LEU A 247 -5.40 7.18 6.27
C LEU A 247 -4.90 8.21 5.25
N VAL A 248 -5.57 8.35 4.10
CA VAL A 248 -5.23 9.37 3.10
C VAL A 248 -5.50 10.77 3.63
N LEU A 249 -6.63 10.98 4.32
CA LEU A 249 -6.95 12.26 4.96
C LEU A 249 -5.95 12.63 6.05
N GLU A 250 -5.42 11.65 6.77
CA GLU A 250 -4.36 11.88 7.76
C GLU A 250 -3.14 12.53 7.11
N LEU A 251 -2.65 11.99 5.97
CA LEU A 251 -1.53 12.62 5.24
C LEU A 251 -1.90 14.05 4.79
N MET A 252 -3.08 14.26 4.21
CA MET A 252 -3.54 15.57 3.77
C MET A 252 -3.62 16.58 4.92
N ASN A 253 -4.06 16.12 6.10
CA ASN A 253 -4.12 16.94 7.32
C ASN A 253 -2.73 17.20 7.89
N ALA A 254 -1.85 16.20 7.89
CA ALA A 254 -0.47 16.33 8.35
C ALA A 254 0.30 17.40 7.52
N VAL A 255 0.12 17.41 6.20
CA VAL A 255 0.69 18.46 5.31
C VAL A 255 0.25 19.89 5.70
N LYS A 256 -0.86 20.02 6.43
CA LYS A 256 -1.39 21.30 6.95
C LYS A 256 -1.09 21.51 8.44
N GLY A 257 -0.27 20.66 9.06
CA GLY A 257 0.03 20.70 10.49
C GLY A 257 -1.14 20.26 11.39
N LYS A 258 -2.06 19.44 10.89
CA LYS A 258 -3.26 18.96 11.59
C LYS A 258 -3.28 17.44 11.74
N SER A 259 -2.12 16.82 11.88
CA SER A 259 -1.99 15.36 12.04
C SER A 259 -2.63 14.86 13.33
N LYS A 260 -3.42 13.79 13.26
CA LYS A 260 -3.89 13.02 14.41
C LYS A 260 -2.78 12.10 14.95
N LEU A 261 -1.86 11.68 14.08
CA LEU A 261 -0.73 10.82 14.42
C LEU A 261 0.47 11.58 15.00
N GLY A 262 0.41 12.91 15.06
CA GLY A 262 1.51 13.75 15.55
C GLY A 262 2.66 13.93 14.56
N ILE A 263 2.43 13.67 13.28
CA ILE A 263 3.42 13.91 12.21
C ILE A 263 3.49 15.41 11.95
N SER A 264 4.69 15.98 11.96
CA SER A 264 4.93 17.40 11.65
C SER A 264 4.62 17.73 10.19
N GLU A 265 4.24 18.97 9.95
CA GLU A 265 4.01 19.50 8.60
C GLU A 265 5.24 19.31 7.70
N SER A 266 6.43 19.49 8.24
CA SER A 266 7.69 19.36 7.52
C SER A 266 7.92 17.93 7.02
N LEU A 267 7.71 16.93 7.86
CA LEU A 267 7.88 15.51 7.49
C LEU A 267 6.76 15.05 6.55
N ALA A 268 5.53 15.49 6.77
CA ALA A 268 4.43 15.19 5.84
C ALA A 268 4.70 15.79 4.45
N LYS A 269 5.22 17.02 4.36
CA LYS A 269 5.64 17.63 3.09
C LYS A 269 6.81 16.90 2.46
N GLU A 270 7.80 16.45 3.26
CA GLU A 270 8.90 15.64 2.75
C GLU A 270 8.41 14.34 2.09
N MET A 271 7.38 13.69 2.67
CA MET A 271 6.79 12.48 2.11
C MET A 271 6.24 12.68 0.69
N ILE A 272 5.68 13.84 0.41
CA ILE A 272 5.07 14.19 -0.89
C ILE A 272 5.98 15.09 -1.76
N THR A 273 7.26 15.12 -1.46
CA THR A 273 8.26 15.83 -2.25
C THR A 273 8.98 14.85 -3.17
N PRO A 274 9.29 15.24 -4.43
CA PRO A 274 10.08 14.44 -5.35
C PRO A 274 11.42 14.00 -4.75
N GLN A 275 11.73 12.70 -4.87
CA GLN A 275 12.90 12.09 -4.24
C GLN A 275 14.06 11.87 -5.23
N ARG A 276 15.26 12.38 -4.86
CA ARG A 276 16.53 12.08 -5.55
C ARG A 276 16.46 12.20 -7.08
N GLY A 277 15.87 13.28 -7.58
CA GLY A 277 15.80 13.57 -9.03
C GLY A 277 14.73 12.81 -9.80
N LYS A 278 13.88 12.02 -9.16
CA LYS A 278 12.71 11.39 -9.74
C LYS A 278 11.47 12.21 -9.39
N SER A 279 10.93 12.99 -10.34
CA SER A 279 9.81 13.91 -10.08
C SER A 279 8.50 13.22 -9.70
N TRP A 280 8.37 11.94 -9.98
CA TRP A 280 7.15 11.14 -9.87
C TRP A 280 7.11 10.18 -8.67
N THR A 281 8.13 10.19 -7.80
CA THR A 281 8.14 9.37 -6.58
C THR A 281 8.38 10.21 -5.33
N GLY A 282 7.53 10.03 -4.33
CA GLY A 282 7.70 10.49 -2.97
C GLY A 282 8.18 9.35 -2.05
N LEU A 283 7.89 9.44 -0.77
CA LEU A 283 8.20 8.40 0.22
C LEU A 283 6.98 7.50 0.44
N GLY A 284 6.93 6.37 -0.28
CA GLY A 284 5.80 5.43 -0.23
C GLY A 284 4.56 5.85 -1.02
N VAL A 285 4.68 6.87 -1.87
CA VAL A 285 3.63 7.37 -2.75
C VAL A 285 4.19 7.76 -4.11
N PHE A 286 3.33 7.80 -5.12
CA PHE A 286 3.64 8.38 -6.42
C PHE A 286 3.09 9.80 -6.53
N LEU A 287 3.75 10.62 -7.35
CA LEU A 287 3.47 12.03 -7.50
C LEU A 287 3.26 12.36 -8.99
N GLU A 288 2.26 13.18 -9.28
CA GLU A 288 2.02 13.71 -10.62
C GLU A 288 1.61 15.18 -10.53
N GLY A 289 1.78 15.91 -11.63
CA GLY A 289 1.43 17.33 -11.71
C GLY A 289 2.51 18.28 -11.21
N SER A 290 2.15 19.55 -11.10
CA SER A 290 2.98 20.62 -10.58
C SER A 290 2.69 20.86 -9.10
N GLU A 291 3.52 21.68 -8.43
CA GLU A 291 3.36 22.04 -7.02
C GLU A 291 1.92 22.47 -6.65
N LYS A 292 1.25 23.24 -7.52
CA LYS A 292 -0.12 23.73 -7.30
C LYS A 292 -1.21 22.72 -7.68
N GLU A 293 -0.86 21.72 -8.48
CA GLU A 293 -1.76 20.70 -9.00
C GLU A 293 -1.26 19.30 -8.60
N LEU A 294 -0.49 19.23 -7.52
CA LEU A 294 0.08 17.99 -7.04
C LEU A 294 -1.01 16.94 -6.81
N GLU A 295 -0.85 15.83 -7.45
CA GLU A 295 -1.59 14.61 -7.23
C GLU A 295 -0.69 13.58 -6.54
N ILE A 296 -1.24 12.93 -5.52
CA ILE A 296 -0.62 11.84 -4.80
C ILE A 296 -1.40 10.58 -5.11
N THR A 297 -0.72 9.53 -5.55
CA THR A 297 -1.36 8.24 -5.82
C THR A 297 -0.63 7.09 -5.15
N SER A 298 -1.38 6.02 -4.89
CA SER A 298 -0.85 4.68 -4.68
C SER A 298 -1.81 3.68 -5.30
N LEU A 299 -1.24 2.67 -5.96
CA LEU A 299 -1.98 1.66 -6.69
C LEU A 299 -1.76 0.29 -6.04
N GLY A 300 -2.81 -0.49 -5.97
CA GLY A 300 -2.76 -1.86 -5.50
C GLY A 300 -3.16 -2.83 -6.62
N TRP A 301 -2.33 -3.83 -6.85
CA TRP A 301 -2.62 -4.93 -7.76
C TRP A 301 -2.14 -6.24 -7.13
N GLY A 302 -3.03 -7.18 -7.05
CA GLY A 302 -2.76 -8.52 -6.55
C GLY A 302 -3.79 -9.49 -7.10
N VAL A 303 -3.62 -10.76 -6.82
CA VAL A 303 -4.53 -11.81 -7.28
C VAL A 303 -5.96 -11.49 -6.85
N GLY A 304 -6.84 -11.33 -7.82
CA GLY A 304 -8.26 -11.06 -7.61
C GLY A 304 -8.63 -9.67 -7.14
N PHE A 305 -7.68 -8.72 -7.04
CA PHE A 305 -7.95 -7.37 -6.55
C PHE A 305 -7.17 -6.30 -7.31
N GLN A 306 -7.83 -5.18 -7.58
CA GLN A 306 -7.20 -3.94 -8.00
C GLN A 306 -7.79 -2.76 -7.23
N CYS A 307 -6.96 -1.82 -6.83
CA CYS A 307 -7.39 -0.63 -6.11
C CYS A 307 -6.49 0.58 -6.42
N MET A 308 -7.00 1.77 -6.07
CA MET A 308 -6.33 3.04 -6.22
C MET A 308 -6.72 3.97 -5.08
N MET A 309 -5.78 4.67 -4.51
CA MET A 309 -6.01 5.91 -3.80
C MET A 309 -5.47 7.08 -4.61
N VAL A 310 -6.18 8.20 -4.59
CA VAL A 310 -5.77 9.46 -5.20
C VAL A 310 -6.13 10.63 -4.29
N ALA A 311 -5.20 11.55 -4.12
CA ALA A 311 -5.41 12.76 -3.36
C ALA A 311 -4.78 13.99 -4.03
N HIS A 312 -5.47 15.12 -3.95
CA HIS A 312 -5.00 16.42 -4.39
C HIS A 312 -4.93 17.38 -3.17
N PRO A 313 -3.79 17.47 -2.48
CA PRO A 313 -3.68 18.22 -1.23
C PRO A 313 -4.09 19.68 -1.34
N HIS A 314 -3.75 20.36 -2.44
CA HIS A 314 -4.11 21.75 -2.67
C HIS A 314 -5.58 21.97 -3.00
N LEU A 315 -6.24 20.98 -3.58
CA LEU A 315 -7.67 21.01 -3.88
C LEU A 315 -8.51 20.41 -2.75
N GLU A 316 -7.85 19.89 -1.72
CA GLU A 316 -8.46 19.24 -0.56
C GLU A 316 -9.45 18.13 -0.90
N LYS A 317 -9.20 17.40 -1.98
CA LYS A 317 -10.10 16.37 -2.48
C LYS A 317 -9.35 15.09 -2.86
N GLY A 318 -10.07 13.99 -2.90
CA GLY A 318 -9.53 12.72 -3.36
C GLY A 318 -10.56 11.59 -3.29
N ALA A 319 -10.10 10.40 -3.61
CA ALA A 319 -10.90 9.20 -3.63
C ALA A 319 -10.07 7.95 -3.31
N VAL A 320 -10.76 6.96 -2.78
CA VAL A 320 -10.29 5.57 -2.71
C VAL A 320 -11.24 4.73 -3.54
N ILE A 321 -10.71 3.92 -4.44
CA ILE A 321 -11.48 3.04 -5.34
C ILE A 321 -10.94 1.63 -5.13
N MET A 322 -11.79 0.69 -4.70
CA MET A 322 -11.43 -0.69 -4.43
C MET A 322 -12.34 -1.65 -5.19
N THR A 323 -11.74 -2.60 -5.91
CA THR A 323 -12.46 -3.66 -6.63
C THR A 323 -12.00 -5.03 -6.17
N ASN A 324 -12.88 -6.00 -6.24
CA ASN A 324 -12.57 -7.41 -6.02
C ASN A 324 -12.36 -8.18 -7.33
N ALA A 325 -11.72 -7.52 -8.29
CA ALA A 325 -11.41 -8.11 -9.58
C ALA A 325 -10.00 -7.73 -10.04
N GLU A 326 -9.28 -8.70 -10.58
CA GLU A 326 -8.03 -8.52 -11.30
C GLU A 326 -8.32 -8.53 -12.80
N LEU A 327 -8.21 -7.38 -13.47
CA LEU A 327 -8.64 -7.21 -14.85
C LEU A 327 -7.59 -7.64 -15.88
N GLY A 328 -6.35 -7.94 -15.45
CA GLY A 328 -5.25 -8.26 -16.35
C GLY A 328 -4.74 -7.07 -17.20
N VAL A 329 -5.21 -5.84 -16.87
CA VAL A 329 -4.74 -4.57 -17.44
C VAL A 329 -4.42 -3.61 -16.30
N HIS A 330 -3.62 -2.59 -16.60
CA HIS A 330 -3.27 -1.57 -15.61
C HIS A 330 -4.55 -0.87 -15.08
N GLN A 331 -4.58 -0.51 -13.80
CA GLN A 331 -5.75 0.09 -13.14
C GLN A 331 -6.32 1.28 -13.92
N LEU A 332 -5.45 2.13 -14.48
CA LEU A 332 -5.84 3.32 -15.25
C LEU A 332 -6.41 3.00 -16.65
N GLU A 333 -6.27 1.77 -17.11
CA GLU A 333 -6.84 1.27 -18.39
C GLU A 333 -8.17 0.52 -18.20
N GLY A 334 -8.53 0.21 -16.94
CA GLY A 334 -9.76 -0.47 -16.55
C GLY A 334 -10.80 0.46 -15.93
N ILE A 335 -11.78 -0.15 -15.24
CA ILE A 335 -12.88 0.58 -14.58
C ILE A 335 -12.38 1.63 -13.58
N ILE A 336 -11.29 1.35 -12.85
CA ILE A 336 -10.71 2.29 -11.89
C ILE A 336 -10.28 3.58 -12.60
N GLY A 337 -9.61 3.47 -13.76
CA GLY A 337 -9.21 4.63 -14.56
C GLY A 337 -10.39 5.41 -15.14
N GLU A 338 -11.48 4.74 -15.52
CA GLU A 338 -12.71 5.42 -15.98
C GLU A 338 -13.38 6.18 -14.83
N ILE A 339 -13.47 5.57 -13.65
CA ILE A 339 -14.00 6.22 -12.45
C ILE A 339 -13.12 7.43 -12.08
N TYR A 340 -11.79 7.25 -12.02
CA TYR A 340 -10.84 8.31 -11.75
C TYR A 340 -11.02 9.51 -12.70
N LYS A 341 -11.08 9.27 -14.00
CA LYS A 341 -11.30 10.33 -15.01
C LYS A 341 -12.65 11.04 -14.82
N SER A 342 -13.69 10.31 -14.40
CA SER A 342 -15.00 10.90 -14.11
C SER A 342 -15.00 11.84 -12.89
N LEU A 343 -14.05 11.65 -11.98
CA LEU A 343 -13.88 12.49 -10.79
C LEU A 343 -13.13 13.79 -11.08
N LEU A 344 -12.34 13.83 -12.14
CA LEU A 344 -11.58 15.00 -12.57
C LEU A 344 -12.41 15.95 -13.45
N SER A 345 -13.46 15.44 -14.10
CA SER A 345 -14.39 16.20 -14.96
C SER A 345 -15.47 16.92 -14.12
#